data_e1719c7b8dfc5610c443bd2509f95f4a
#
_entry.id   e1719c7b8dfc5610c443bd2509f95f4a
#
_cell.length_a   1.000
_cell.length_b   1.000
_cell.length_c   1.000
_cell.angle_alpha   90.00
_cell.angle_beta   90.00
_cell.angle_gamma   90.00
#
_symmetry.space_group_name_H-M   'P 1'
#
loop_
_entity.id
_entity.type
_entity.pdbx_description
1 polymer ?
#
loop_
_entity_poly.entity_id
_entity_poly.type
_entity_poly.pdbx_seq_one_letter_code
_entity_poly.pdbx_strand_id
1 'polypeptide(L)' 'MSDSKYEIITKLGQNLKRIRTAKKLSQGAIARKLDVHRAYISGIENGKRNPTLATIQKLAEALGVSADELLK' A
#
# COMPACT_ATOMS: atom_id res chain seq x y z
N MET A 1 -14.21 -17.75 13.05
CA MET A 1 -14.65 -16.66 12.24
C MET A 1 -13.50 -15.87 11.68
N SER A 2 -13.66 -15.52 10.51
CA SER A 2 -12.58 -14.90 9.79
C SER A 2 -12.27 -13.49 10.29
N ASP A 3 -11.00 -13.17 10.28
CA ASP A 3 -10.53 -11.83 10.53
C ASP A 3 -10.28 -11.13 9.20
N SER A 4 -11.30 -11.11 8.34
CA SER A 4 -11.16 -10.63 6.98
C SER A 4 -10.59 -9.22 6.92
N LYS A 5 -10.89 -8.39 7.92
CA LYS A 5 -10.31 -7.05 8.00
C LYS A 5 -8.80 -7.11 8.06
N TYR A 6 -8.26 -8.00 8.90
CA TYR A 6 -6.81 -8.13 9.02
C TYR A 6 -6.20 -8.79 7.79
N GLU A 7 -6.93 -9.70 7.17
CA GLU A 7 -6.48 -10.32 5.94
C GLU A 7 -6.33 -9.29 4.83
N ILE A 8 -7.29 -8.38 4.71
CA ILE A 8 -7.24 -7.35 3.68
C ILE A 8 -6.07 -6.39 3.94
N ILE A 9 -5.87 -5.99 5.18
CA ILE A 9 -4.78 -5.10 5.54
C ILE A 9 -3.44 -5.76 5.24
N THR A 10 -3.30 -7.03 5.58
CA THR A 10 -2.07 -7.77 5.34
C THR A 10 -1.81 -7.92 3.83
N LYS A 11 -2.84 -8.27 3.07
CA LYS A 11 -2.72 -8.41 1.62
C LYS A 11 -2.35 -7.09 0.97
N LEU A 12 -2.99 -6.02 1.41
CA LEU A 12 -2.68 -4.69 0.89
C LEU A 12 -1.21 -4.37 1.08
N GLY A 13 -0.70 -4.60 2.28
CA GLY A 13 0.70 -4.32 2.58
C GLY A 13 1.65 -5.17 1.74
N GLN A 14 1.35 -6.47 1.62
CA GLN A 14 2.16 -7.38 0.84
C GLN A 14 2.15 -7.01 -0.64
N ASN A 15 0.97 -6.67 -1.16
CA ASN A 15 0.85 -6.27 -2.56
C ASN A 15 1.57 -4.97 -2.83
N LEU A 16 1.44 -4.01 -1.93
CA LEU A 16 2.11 -2.73 -2.07
C LEU A 16 3.62 -2.95 -2.15
N LYS A 17 4.17 -3.72 -1.24
CA LYS A 17 5.61 -3.97 -1.22
C LYS A 17 6.05 -4.72 -2.48
N ARG A 18 5.31 -5.74 -2.87
CA ARG A 18 5.63 -6.54 -4.05
C ARG A 18 5.65 -5.69 -5.32
N ILE A 19 4.59 -4.91 -5.53
CA ILE A 19 4.48 -4.09 -6.74
C ILE A 19 5.54 -2.99 -6.72
N ARG A 20 5.72 -2.35 -5.56
CA ARG A 20 6.69 -1.28 -5.41
C ARG A 20 8.10 -1.78 -5.74
N THR A 21 8.50 -2.89 -5.14
CA THR A 21 9.86 -3.41 -5.36
C THR A 21 10.04 -3.90 -6.79
N ALA A 22 9.01 -4.47 -7.39
CA ALA A 22 9.08 -4.91 -8.78
C ALA A 22 9.31 -3.72 -9.71
N LYS A 23 8.80 -2.55 -9.34
CA LYS A 23 9.00 -1.33 -10.12
C LYS A 23 10.24 -0.55 -9.69
N LYS A 24 11.00 -1.10 -8.75
CA LYS A 24 12.24 -0.52 -8.26
C LYS A 24 12.03 0.87 -7.64
N LEU A 25 10.90 1.03 -6.96
CA LEU A 25 10.59 2.27 -6.26
C LEU A 25 10.85 2.10 -4.78
N SER A 26 11.40 3.14 -4.15
CA SER A 26 11.63 3.10 -2.71
C SER A 26 10.35 3.49 -1.96
N GLN A 27 10.28 3.14 -0.67
CA GLN A 27 9.19 3.61 0.17
C GLN A 27 9.14 5.13 0.18
N GLY A 28 10.32 5.77 0.21
CA GLY A 28 10.39 7.22 0.20
C GLY A 28 9.85 7.83 -1.08
N ALA A 29 10.05 7.16 -2.21
CA ALA A 29 9.54 7.66 -3.48
C ALA A 29 8.00 7.68 -3.47
N ILE A 30 7.39 6.61 -2.95
CA ILE A 30 5.94 6.55 -2.86
C ILE A 30 5.43 7.58 -1.86
N ALA A 31 6.11 7.70 -0.72
CA ALA A 31 5.72 8.67 0.31
C ALA A 31 5.72 10.09 -0.25
N ARG A 32 6.72 10.43 -1.05
CA ARG A 32 6.79 11.78 -1.65
C ARG A 32 5.64 12.00 -2.61
N LYS A 33 5.26 10.98 -3.38
CA LYS A 33 4.14 11.09 -4.32
C LYS A 33 2.83 11.32 -3.60
N LEU A 34 2.67 10.74 -2.41
CA LEU A 34 1.45 10.88 -1.63
C LEU A 34 1.51 12.04 -0.63
N ASP A 35 2.67 12.66 -0.50
CA ASP A 35 2.89 13.74 0.48
C ASP A 35 2.63 13.24 1.90
N VAL A 36 3.22 12.10 2.22
CA VAL A 36 3.14 11.49 3.55
C VAL A 36 4.54 11.11 4.01
N HIS A 37 4.67 10.75 5.28
CA HIS A 37 5.95 10.28 5.81
C HIS A 37 6.23 8.87 5.33
N ARG A 38 7.51 8.56 5.11
CA ARG A 38 7.92 7.21 4.71
C ARG A 38 7.45 6.17 5.73
N ALA A 39 7.44 6.53 7.02
CA ALA A 39 7.00 5.61 8.06
C ALA A 39 5.55 5.16 7.85
N TYR A 40 4.72 6.01 7.26
CA TYR A 40 3.35 5.66 6.97
C TYR A 40 3.29 4.54 5.91
N ILE A 41 4.11 4.68 4.86
CA ILE A 41 4.18 3.64 3.81
C ILE A 41 4.70 2.35 4.40
N SER A 42 5.76 2.42 5.22
CA SER A 42 6.30 1.25 5.90
C SER A 42 5.24 0.58 6.77
N GLY A 43 4.45 1.39 7.48
CA GLY A 43 3.37 0.87 8.33
C GLY A 43 2.33 0.13 7.54
N ILE A 44 1.98 0.62 6.35
CA ILE A 44 1.02 -0.06 5.49
C ILE A 44 1.61 -1.40 5.03
N GLU A 45 2.87 -1.40 4.61
CA GLU A 45 3.51 -2.63 4.12
C GLU A 45 3.63 -3.68 5.21
N ASN A 46 3.72 -3.27 6.46
CA ASN A 46 3.83 -4.19 7.58
C ASN A 46 2.49 -4.53 8.24
N GLY A 47 1.39 -4.11 7.62
CA GLY A 47 0.06 -4.42 8.13
C GLY A 47 -0.31 -3.69 9.41
N LYS A 48 0.36 -2.57 9.69
CA LYS A 48 0.15 -1.81 10.92
C LYS A 48 -0.69 -0.56 10.73
N ARG A 49 -1.07 -0.27 9.49
CA ARG A 49 -1.91 0.87 9.16
C ARG A 49 -3.08 0.41 8.32
N ASN A 50 -4.19 1.08 8.50
CA ASN A 50 -5.42 0.78 7.76
C ASN A 50 -5.79 2.02 6.94
N PRO A 51 -5.24 2.15 5.72
CA PRO A 51 -5.49 3.34 4.92
C PRO A 51 -6.93 3.38 4.44
N THR A 52 -7.41 4.60 4.18
CA THR A 52 -8.74 4.80 3.62
C THR A 52 -8.74 4.35 2.15
N LEU A 53 -9.94 4.20 1.60
CA LEU A 53 -10.07 3.90 0.17
C LEU A 53 -9.42 4.99 -0.68
N ALA A 54 -9.54 6.24 -0.26
CA ALA A 54 -8.92 7.34 -0.99
C ALA A 54 -7.40 7.17 -1.02
N THR A 55 -6.81 6.77 0.09
CA THR A 55 -5.36 6.54 0.14
C THR A 55 -4.96 5.35 -0.73
N ILE A 56 -5.77 4.29 -0.73
CA ILE A 56 -5.51 3.13 -1.58
C ILE A 56 -5.51 3.54 -3.05
N GLN A 57 -6.46 4.41 -3.43
CA GLN A 57 -6.52 4.92 -4.79
C GLN A 57 -5.26 5.70 -5.13
N LYS A 58 -4.78 6.53 -4.21
CA LYS A 58 -3.56 7.30 -4.43
C LYS A 58 -2.33 6.40 -4.55
N LEU A 59 -2.28 5.34 -3.75
CA LEU A 59 -1.20 4.36 -3.85
C LEU A 59 -1.19 3.69 -5.22
N ALA A 60 -2.37 3.30 -5.69
CA ALA A 60 -2.49 2.67 -6.99
C ALA A 60 -2.02 3.61 -8.09
N GLU A 61 -2.42 4.88 -8.02
CA GLU A 61 -1.98 5.89 -8.98
C GLU A 61 -0.47 6.08 -8.95
N ALA A 62 0.10 6.13 -7.76
CA ALA A 62 1.55 6.30 -7.60
C ALA A 62 2.32 5.13 -8.19
N LEU A 63 1.72 3.94 -8.13
CA LEU A 63 2.35 2.72 -8.66
C LEU A 63 2.01 2.47 -10.12
N GLY A 64 1.05 3.20 -10.68
CA GLY A 64 0.63 3.00 -12.06
C GLY A 64 -0.16 1.72 -12.25
N VAL A 65 -0.91 1.30 -11.24
CA VAL A 65 -1.75 0.09 -11.31
C VAL A 65 -3.15 0.44 -10.86
N SER A 66 -4.10 -0.48 -11.04
CA SER A 66 -5.45 -0.29 -10.53
C SER A 66 -5.48 -0.61 -9.04
N ALA A 67 -6.45 -0.03 -8.33
CA ALA A 67 -6.62 -0.31 -6.91
C ALA A 67 -6.85 -1.80 -6.66
N ASP A 68 -7.47 -2.46 -7.63
CA ASP A 68 -7.73 -3.89 -7.61
C ASP A 68 -6.46 -4.70 -7.38
N GLU A 69 -5.37 -4.28 -8.01
CA GLU A 69 -4.09 -4.96 -7.88
C GLU A 69 -3.57 -4.94 -6.46
N LEU A 70 -3.92 -3.90 -5.70
CA LEU A 70 -3.48 -3.78 -4.31
C LEU A 70 -4.35 -4.62 -3.37
N LEU A 71 -5.57 -4.92 -3.77
CA LEU A 71 -6.55 -5.57 -2.89
C LEU A 71 -6.71 -7.06 -3.15
N LYS A 72 -6.08 -7.58 -4.18
CA LYS A 72 -6.13 -9.02 -4.45
C LYS A 72 -5.43 -9.78 -3.34
#